data_922378b45d15d83bb91e7cb999946a82
#
_entry.id   922378b45d15d83bb91e7cb999946a82
#
_cell.length_a   1.000
_cell.length_b   1.000
_cell.length_c   1.000
_cell.angle_alpha   90.00
_cell.angle_beta   90.00
_cell.angle_gamma   90.00
#
_symmetry.space_group_name_H-M   'P 1'
#
loop_
_entity.id
_entity.type
_entity.pdbx_description
1 polymer ?
#
loop_
_entity_poly.entity_id
_entity_poly.type
_entity_poly.pdbx_seq_one_letter_code
_entity_poly.pdbx_strand_id
1 'polypeptide(L)'
;MQDLTLAMAMVRPSQWFADDVVLKGNVLTAQRYGAVKRVCVVAEDDASWSADFQRRMASWNPGAEVRGLQGADHMFMLSKPRELSELLVEIADRYCRHAHTQTFVRISQA
;
A
#
# COMPACT_ATOMS: atom_id res chain seq x y z
N MET A 1 20.15 -14.46 9.94
CA MET A 1 21.25 -13.64 10.51
C MET A 1 21.68 -12.48 9.62
N GLN A 2 21.72 -12.65 8.29
CA GLN A 2 22.13 -11.56 7.35
C GLN A 2 21.16 -10.38 7.39
N ASP A 3 19.85 -10.62 7.44
CA ASP A 3 18.82 -9.56 7.44
C ASP A 3 18.88 -8.68 8.69
N LEU A 4 19.16 -9.27 9.86
CA LEU A 4 19.35 -8.51 11.09
C LEU A 4 20.57 -7.58 11.00
N THR A 5 21.68 -8.09 10.49
CA THR A 5 22.90 -7.30 10.32
C THR A 5 22.68 -6.13 9.37
N LEU A 6 21.99 -6.37 8.26
CA LEU A 6 21.62 -5.33 7.30
C LEU A 6 20.68 -4.30 7.92
N ALA A 7 19.64 -4.74 8.62
CA ALA A 7 18.71 -3.86 9.29
C ALA A 7 19.42 -2.96 10.32
N MET A 8 20.27 -3.53 11.16
CA MET A 8 21.04 -2.76 12.16
C MET A 8 21.99 -1.75 11.52
N ALA A 9 22.60 -2.09 10.37
CA ALA A 9 23.50 -1.19 9.65
C ALA A 9 22.74 -0.02 8.97
N MET A 10 21.48 -0.23 8.60
CA MET A 10 20.69 0.75 7.84
C MET A 10 19.72 1.59 8.69
N VAL A 11 19.49 1.21 9.95
CA VAL A 11 18.62 2.00 10.84
C VAL A 11 19.15 3.43 10.98
N ARG A 12 18.24 4.39 10.79
CA ARG A 12 18.50 5.82 11.00
C ARG A 12 17.37 6.40 11.84
N PRO A 13 17.64 7.41 12.67
CA PRO A 13 16.60 8.16 13.34
C PRO A 13 15.64 8.77 12.32
N SER A 14 14.33 8.66 12.58
CA SER A 14 13.31 9.31 11.76
C SER A 14 12.40 10.17 12.62
N GLN A 15 11.78 11.16 12.01
CA GLN A 15 10.79 12.01 12.66
C GLN A 15 9.42 11.77 12.03
N TRP A 16 8.40 11.88 12.84
CA TRP A 16 7.02 11.75 12.36
C TRP A 16 6.50 13.00 11.65
N PHE A 17 7.22 14.12 11.77
CA PHE A 17 6.85 15.40 11.15
C PHE A 17 5.41 15.86 11.46
N ALA A 18 4.81 15.34 12.55
CA ALA A 18 3.42 15.60 12.91
C ALA A 18 3.09 17.09 13.11
N ASP A 19 4.09 17.87 13.50
CA ASP A 19 3.98 19.31 13.73
C ASP A 19 4.50 20.19 12.60
N ASP A 20 4.91 19.57 11.47
CA ASP A 20 5.38 20.31 10.30
C ASP A 20 4.25 21.10 9.66
N VAL A 21 4.42 22.42 9.61
CA VAL A 21 3.43 23.37 9.07
C VAL A 21 3.17 23.13 7.59
N VAL A 22 4.20 22.73 6.84
CA VAL A 22 4.08 22.42 5.40
C VAL A 22 3.20 21.19 5.17
N LEU A 23 3.35 20.14 6.01
CA LEU A 23 2.50 18.96 5.93
C LEU A 23 1.07 19.25 6.37
N LYS A 24 0.86 20.09 7.39
CA LYS A 24 -0.47 20.49 7.82
C LYS A 24 -1.23 21.31 6.77
N GLY A 25 -0.51 22.05 5.92
CA GLY A 25 -1.09 22.82 4.82
C GLY A 25 -1.43 21.99 3.56
N ASN A 26 -0.86 20.79 3.43
CA ASN A 26 -1.05 19.92 2.26
C ASN A 26 -2.12 18.85 2.51
N VAL A 27 -3.38 19.23 2.39
CA VAL A 27 -4.50 18.32 2.58
C VAL A 27 -4.65 17.39 1.37
N LEU A 28 -4.83 16.10 1.63
CA LEU A 28 -5.18 15.11 0.61
C LEU A 28 -6.60 15.36 0.10
N THR A 29 -6.75 15.66 -1.19
CA THR A 29 -8.05 15.98 -1.79
C THR A 29 -8.65 14.79 -2.53
N ALA A 30 -9.98 14.79 -2.68
CA ALA A 30 -10.68 13.77 -3.47
C ALA A 30 -10.24 13.78 -4.95
N GLN A 31 -9.91 14.95 -5.50
CA GLN A 31 -9.49 15.11 -6.90
C GLN A 31 -8.06 14.61 -7.16
N ARG A 32 -7.21 14.59 -6.16
CA ARG A 32 -5.82 14.12 -6.27
C ARG A 32 -5.67 12.72 -5.69
N TYR A 33 -5.54 12.61 -4.37
CA TYR A 33 -5.36 11.35 -3.70
C TYR A 33 -6.57 10.43 -3.84
N GLY A 34 -7.78 10.98 -3.71
CA GLY A 34 -9.02 10.23 -3.82
C GLY A 34 -9.31 9.68 -5.23
N ALA A 35 -8.72 10.28 -6.28
CA ALA A 35 -8.86 9.80 -7.66
C ALA A 35 -7.96 8.60 -7.99
N VAL A 36 -6.95 8.31 -7.17
CA VAL A 36 -6.03 7.19 -7.38
C VAL A 36 -6.65 5.89 -6.85
N LYS A 37 -6.57 4.81 -7.63
CA LYS A 37 -6.92 3.47 -7.15
C LYS A 37 -5.95 3.05 -6.05
N ARG A 38 -6.48 2.59 -4.93
CA ARG A 38 -5.71 2.24 -3.75
C ARG A 38 -6.00 0.82 -3.35
N VAL A 39 -4.97 0.08 -3.01
CA VAL A 39 -5.07 -1.28 -2.49
C VAL A 39 -4.34 -1.31 -1.14
N CYS A 40 -5.03 -1.75 -0.11
CA CYS A 40 -4.46 -1.99 1.20
C CYS A 40 -4.14 -3.48 1.33
N VAL A 41 -2.87 -3.81 1.54
CA VAL A 41 -2.46 -5.19 1.82
C VAL A 41 -2.34 -5.37 3.33
N VAL A 42 -3.10 -6.31 3.87
CA VAL A 42 -3.16 -6.66 5.29
C VAL A 42 -2.19 -7.80 5.56
N ALA A 43 -1.29 -7.61 6.51
CA ALA A 43 -0.43 -8.66 7.04
C ALA A 43 -1.21 -9.48 8.07
N GLU A 44 -1.57 -10.72 7.73
CA GLU A 44 -2.53 -11.50 8.51
C GLU A 44 -1.98 -11.98 9.86
N ASP A 45 -0.65 -12.19 9.96
CA ASP A 45 0.02 -12.68 11.16
C ASP A 45 0.90 -11.59 11.81
N ASP A 46 0.59 -10.33 11.58
CA ASP A 46 1.30 -9.21 12.18
C ASP A 46 1.05 -9.16 13.69
N ALA A 47 2.12 -9.36 14.46
CA ALA A 47 2.07 -9.33 15.93
C ALA A 47 2.06 -7.90 16.51
N SER A 48 2.46 -6.89 15.71
CA SER A 48 2.50 -5.49 16.14
C SER A 48 1.15 -4.81 15.93
N TRP A 49 0.52 -5.04 14.78
CA TRP A 49 -0.75 -4.46 14.40
C TRP A 49 -1.67 -5.55 13.87
N SER A 50 -2.62 -5.97 14.68
CA SER A 50 -3.51 -7.08 14.32
C SER A 50 -4.19 -6.86 12.97
N ALA A 51 -4.49 -7.96 12.26
CA ALA A 51 -5.17 -7.91 10.98
C ALA A 51 -6.51 -7.15 11.04
N ASP A 52 -7.26 -7.30 12.16
CA ASP A 52 -8.51 -6.57 12.37
C ASP A 52 -8.29 -5.06 12.51
N PHE A 53 -7.23 -4.64 13.18
CA PHE A 53 -6.88 -3.23 13.28
C PHE A 53 -6.48 -2.67 11.91
N GLN A 54 -5.68 -3.40 11.12
CA GLN A 54 -5.32 -3.01 9.76
C GLN A 54 -6.55 -2.89 8.86
N ARG A 55 -7.51 -3.81 8.93
CA ARG A 55 -8.79 -3.71 8.20
C ARG A 55 -9.62 -2.52 8.63
N ARG A 56 -9.63 -2.20 9.92
CA ARG A 56 -10.29 -1.00 10.43
C ARG A 56 -9.64 0.27 9.87
N MET A 57 -8.32 0.35 9.84
CA MET A 57 -7.63 1.48 9.20
C MET A 57 -7.97 1.59 7.71
N ALA A 58 -8.04 0.47 7.01
CA ALA A 58 -8.45 0.45 5.60
C ALA A 58 -9.88 0.98 5.40
N SER A 59 -10.79 0.70 6.33
CA SER A 59 -12.19 1.20 6.28
C SER A 59 -12.30 2.73 6.41
N TRP A 60 -11.31 3.38 7.02
CA TRP A 60 -11.24 4.85 7.08
C TRP A 60 -10.80 5.47 5.75
N ASN A 61 -10.47 4.65 4.77
CA ASN A 61 -10.05 5.06 3.44
C ASN A 61 -11.03 4.55 2.36
N PRO A 62 -12.22 5.16 2.25
CA PRO A 62 -13.28 4.67 1.37
C PRO A 62 -12.81 4.51 -0.08
N GLY A 63 -13.19 3.40 -0.72
CA GLY A 63 -12.79 3.07 -2.09
C GLY A 63 -11.44 2.37 -2.22
N ALA A 64 -10.73 2.09 -1.11
CA ALA A 64 -9.57 1.22 -1.15
C ALA A 64 -10.00 -0.26 -1.23
N GLU A 65 -9.40 -1.02 -2.13
CA GLU A 65 -9.50 -2.48 -2.13
C GLU A 65 -8.67 -3.05 -0.99
N VAL A 66 -9.16 -4.09 -0.31
CA VAL A 66 -8.43 -4.75 0.77
C VAL A 66 -8.04 -6.16 0.32
N ARG A 67 -6.78 -6.49 0.46
CA ARG A 67 -6.21 -7.81 0.17
C ARG A 67 -5.48 -8.31 1.42
N GLY A 68 -5.60 -9.60 1.73
CA GLY A 68 -4.85 -10.22 2.83
C GLY A 68 -3.64 -11.00 2.32
N LEU A 69 -2.56 -10.99 3.07
CA LEU A 69 -1.38 -11.80 2.84
C LEU A 69 -1.17 -12.77 4.01
N GLN A 70 -1.52 -14.04 3.78
CA GLN A 70 -1.46 -15.09 4.81
C GLN A 70 -0.02 -15.39 5.22
N GLY A 71 0.20 -15.60 6.51
CA GLY A 71 1.52 -15.90 7.07
C GLY A 71 2.49 -14.72 7.04
N ALA A 72 2.02 -13.53 6.69
CA ALA A 72 2.84 -12.33 6.65
C ALA A 72 2.87 -11.65 8.02
N ASP A 73 4.05 -11.32 8.49
CA ASP A 73 4.27 -10.49 9.67
C ASP A 73 4.36 -8.99 9.32
N HIS A 74 4.73 -8.15 10.28
CA HIS A 74 4.87 -6.71 10.10
C HIS A 74 5.83 -6.32 8.97
N MET A 75 6.87 -7.13 8.74
CA MET A 75 7.89 -6.92 7.71
C MET A 75 7.71 -7.93 6.57
N PHE A 76 6.50 -7.98 6.00
CA PHE A 76 6.13 -8.99 5.01
C PHE A 76 6.99 -8.98 3.73
N MET A 77 7.71 -7.89 3.43
CA MET A 77 8.73 -7.90 2.38
C MET A 77 9.94 -8.80 2.70
N LEU A 78 10.13 -9.15 3.97
CA LEU A 78 11.16 -10.08 4.43
C LEU A 78 10.59 -11.47 4.69
N SER A 79 9.41 -11.55 5.32
CA SER A 79 8.79 -12.84 5.68
C SER A 79 8.10 -13.55 4.52
N LYS A 80 7.55 -12.78 3.56
CA LYS A 80 6.76 -13.27 2.43
C LYS A 80 7.12 -12.56 1.10
N PRO A 81 8.40 -12.48 0.71
CA PRO A 81 8.84 -11.71 -0.45
C PRO A 81 8.26 -12.21 -1.77
N ARG A 82 8.13 -13.53 -1.95
CA ARG A 82 7.57 -14.13 -3.15
C ARG A 82 6.08 -13.80 -3.27
N GLU A 83 5.32 -14.16 -2.24
CA GLU A 83 3.86 -13.98 -2.20
C GLU A 83 3.49 -12.50 -2.33
N LEU A 84 4.27 -11.62 -1.72
CA LEU A 84 4.10 -10.18 -1.88
C LEU A 84 4.34 -9.75 -3.33
N SER A 85 5.42 -10.23 -3.96
CA SER A 85 5.74 -9.89 -5.35
C SER A 85 4.65 -10.38 -6.30
N GLU A 86 4.16 -11.59 -6.13
CA GLU A 86 3.07 -12.17 -6.93
C GLU A 86 1.77 -11.35 -6.77
N LEU A 87 1.43 -10.97 -5.54
CA LEU A 87 0.27 -10.12 -5.25
C LEU A 87 0.41 -8.73 -5.90
N LEU A 88 1.58 -8.11 -5.83
CA LEU A 88 1.82 -6.79 -6.44
C LEU A 88 1.71 -6.83 -7.96
N VAL A 89 2.22 -7.90 -8.61
CA VAL A 89 2.08 -8.12 -10.05
C VAL A 89 0.60 -8.30 -10.43
N GLU A 90 -0.15 -9.11 -9.68
CA GLU A 90 -1.59 -9.30 -9.90
C GLU A 90 -2.35 -7.97 -9.83
N ILE A 91 -2.07 -7.16 -8.80
CA ILE A 91 -2.68 -5.83 -8.62
C ILE A 91 -2.32 -4.92 -9.80
N ALA A 92 -1.05 -4.86 -10.18
CA ALA A 92 -0.58 -4.04 -11.29
C ALA A 92 -1.28 -4.44 -12.60
N ASP A 93 -1.32 -5.72 -12.93
CA ASP A 93 -1.98 -6.23 -14.13
C ASP A 93 -3.46 -5.88 -14.17
N ARG A 94 -4.16 -6.00 -13.05
CA ARG A 94 -5.58 -5.68 -12.96
C ARG A 94 -5.84 -4.20 -13.30
N TYR A 95 -5.06 -3.29 -12.74
CA TYR A 95 -5.30 -1.85 -12.91
C TYR A 95 -4.67 -1.28 -14.18
N CYS A 96 -3.55 -1.80 -14.67
CA CYS A 96 -2.95 -1.37 -15.93
C CYS A 96 -3.80 -1.77 -17.15
N ARG A 97 -4.37 -2.97 -17.18
CA ARG A 97 -5.24 -3.40 -18.29
C ARG A 97 -6.48 -2.52 -18.43
N HIS A 98 -7.08 -2.09 -17.33
CA HIS A 98 -8.24 -1.19 -17.36
C HIS A 98 -7.89 0.22 -17.86
N ALA A 99 -6.69 0.72 -17.58
CA ALA A 99 -6.23 2.01 -18.07
C ALA A 99 -6.10 2.03 -19.61
N HIS A 100 -5.55 0.99 -20.20
CA HIS A 100 -5.44 0.87 -21.66
C HIS A 100 -6.81 0.77 -22.36
N THR A 101 -7.77 0.06 -21.80
CA THR A 101 -9.11 -0.08 -22.38
C THR A 101 -9.86 1.25 -22.40
N GLN A 102 -9.74 2.07 -21.35
CA GLN A 102 -10.37 3.40 -21.30
C GLN A 102 -9.75 4.40 -22.27
N THR A 103 -8.45 4.28 -22.56
CA THR A 103 -7.79 5.13 -23.53
C THR A 103 -8.22 4.82 -24.97
N PHE A 104 -8.39 3.54 -25.32
CA PHE A 104 -8.86 3.13 -26.65
C PHE A 104 -10.31 3.54 -26.91
N VAL A 105 -11.20 3.43 -25.93
CA VAL A 105 -12.60 3.85 -26.08
C VAL A 105 -12.72 5.36 -26.29
N ARG A 106 -11.87 6.17 -25.65
CA ARG A 106 -11.87 7.63 -25.86
C ARG A 106 -11.39 8.07 -27.25
N ILE A 107 -10.48 7.32 -27.87
CA ILE A 107 -9.96 7.63 -29.22
C ILE A 107 -10.97 7.22 -30.30
N SER A 108 -11.80 6.20 -30.06
CA SER A 108 -12.80 5.74 -31.02
C SER A 108 -14.10 6.56 -31.04
N GLN A 109 -14.27 7.51 -30.13
CA GLN A 109 -15.45 8.40 -30.04
C GLN A 109 -15.15 9.85 -30.43
N ALA A 110 -13.93 10.14 -30.86
CA ALA A 110 -13.51 11.43 -31.38
C ALA A 110 -13.39 11.38 -32.90
#